data_fb21d251fcd429619f66c956e269db3a
#
_entry.id   fb21d251fcd429619f66c956e269db3a
#
_cell.length_a   1.000
_cell.length_b   1.000
_cell.length_c   1.000
_cell.angle_alpha   90.00
_cell.angle_beta   90.00
_cell.angle_gamma   90.00
#
_symmetry.space_group_name_H-M   'P 1'
#
loop_
_entity.id
_entity.type
_entity.pdbx_description
1 polymer ?
#
loop_
_entity_poly.entity_id
_entity_poly.type
_entity_poly.pdbx_seq_one_letter_code
_entity_poly.pdbx_strand_id
1 'polypeptide(L)'
;PDLFITVDPVKDLFLFEQEGVSRVPMVLSMNVRNGVSKIHTGRHFYVLNDGDYMANIMERYEKRTVSTSSGGSVATDAFSLLKKMGFKTIILAGQDLAYPGNRSHAKAAYDDVVEKKDGIYFEVEDIHGNQVLTRMDMNHYRRWFEDQIAADPTLHVIDATEGGALIHGTEIMTLKDAIAREQKADCDFGVLIDSVPNIFTCMPACFREWQYNTFYVSRLLTRSAV
;
A
#
# COMPACT_ATOMS: atom_id res chain seq x y z
N PRO A 1 -2.05 -11.35 -10.98
CA PRO A 1 -2.75 -10.29 -10.24
C PRO A 1 -3.44 -9.33 -11.20
N ASP A 2 -4.55 -8.74 -10.76
CA ASP A 2 -5.37 -7.85 -11.58
C ASP A 2 -4.92 -6.40 -11.44
N LEU A 3 -4.24 -6.08 -10.35
CA LEU A 3 -3.75 -4.74 -10.03
C LEU A 3 -2.51 -4.82 -9.15
N PHE A 4 -1.51 -3.98 -9.43
CA PHE A 4 -0.38 -3.71 -8.55
C PHE A 4 -0.53 -2.36 -7.86
N ILE A 5 0.04 -2.23 -6.67
CA ILE A 5 0.23 -0.95 -6.01
C ILE A 5 1.69 -0.77 -5.59
N THR A 6 2.22 0.42 -5.77
CA THR A 6 3.54 0.79 -5.28
C THR A 6 3.56 2.23 -4.77
N VAL A 7 4.20 2.43 -3.63
CA VAL A 7 4.28 3.72 -2.94
C VAL A 7 5.73 4.12 -2.62
N ASP A 8 6.67 3.21 -2.82
CA ASP A 8 8.06 3.34 -2.34
C ASP A 8 8.89 4.25 -3.27
N PRO A 9 9.48 5.35 -2.76
CA PRO A 9 10.31 6.24 -3.54
C PRO A 9 11.69 5.67 -3.90
N VAL A 10 12.13 4.57 -3.27
CA VAL A 10 13.48 4.01 -3.44
C VAL A 10 13.50 2.60 -4.02
N LYS A 11 12.35 2.03 -4.35
CA LYS A 11 12.26 0.66 -4.88
C LYS A 11 13.06 0.49 -6.18
N ASP A 12 13.69 -0.66 -6.34
CA ASP A 12 14.48 -0.94 -7.53
C ASP A 12 13.62 -1.05 -8.79
N LEU A 13 14.04 -0.36 -9.86
CA LEU A 13 13.26 -0.27 -11.09
C LEU A 13 13.13 -1.62 -11.80
N PHE A 14 14.15 -2.49 -11.72
CA PHE A 14 14.13 -3.79 -12.39
C PHE A 14 12.94 -4.67 -11.97
N LEU A 15 12.37 -4.46 -10.79
CA LEU A 15 11.20 -5.20 -10.34
C LEU A 15 9.98 -4.94 -11.23
N PHE A 16 9.91 -3.77 -11.85
CA PHE A 16 8.80 -3.35 -12.70
C PHE A 16 8.99 -3.74 -14.18
N GLU A 17 10.20 -4.21 -14.55
CA GLU A 17 10.52 -4.67 -15.90
C GLU A 17 10.18 -6.16 -16.11
N GLN A 18 9.90 -6.89 -15.03
CA GLN A 18 9.59 -8.30 -15.11
C GLN A 18 8.30 -8.55 -15.93
N GLU A 19 8.31 -9.57 -16.77
CA GLU A 19 7.21 -9.88 -17.70
C GLU A 19 5.85 -10.00 -16.98
N GLY A 20 5.82 -10.60 -15.80
CA GLY A 20 4.60 -10.76 -15.00
C GLY A 20 4.09 -9.47 -14.34
N VAL A 21 4.86 -8.39 -14.37
CA VAL A 21 4.55 -7.12 -13.70
C VAL A 21 4.31 -6.00 -14.71
N SER A 22 5.14 -5.91 -15.73
CA SER A 22 5.26 -4.75 -16.62
C SER A 22 3.98 -4.32 -17.34
N ARG A 23 3.00 -5.22 -17.48
CA ARG A 23 1.72 -4.97 -18.19
C ARG A 23 0.50 -4.95 -17.28
N VAL A 24 0.62 -5.41 -16.03
CA VAL A 24 -0.50 -5.41 -15.09
C VAL A 24 -0.84 -3.97 -14.72
N PRO A 25 -2.11 -3.56 -14.71
CA PRO A 25 -2.48 -2.21 -14.25
C PRO A 25 -1.87 -1.88 -12.90
N MET A 26 -1.41 -0.64 -12.72
CA MET A 26 -0.66 -0.25 -11.54
C MET A 26 -1.20 1.02 -10.89
N VAL A 27 -1.36 0.99 -9.58
CA VAL A 27 -1.62 2.16 -8.74
C VAL A 27 -0.29 2.70 -8.23
N LEU A 28 -0.03 3.95 -8.52
CA LEU A 28 1.19 4.67 -8.15
C LEU A 28 0.87 5.74 -7.11
N SER A 29 1.60 5.77 -6.01
CA SER A 29 1.64 6.96 -5.18
C SER A 29 2.38 8.08 -5.92
N MET A 30 2.00 9.33 -5.68
CA MET A 30 2.72 10.49 -6.21
C MET A 30 4.18 10.57 -5.72
N ASN A 31 4.51 9.86 -4.65
CA ASN A 31 5.86 9.80 -4.07
C ASN A 31 6.71 8.65 -4.64
N VAL A 32 6.17 7.82 -5.53
CA VAL A 32 6.90 6.68 -6.08
C VAL A 32 8.17 7.11 -6.83
N ARG A 33 9.16 6.22 -6.86
CA ARG A 33 10.43 6.45 -7.56
C ARG A 33 10.21 6.93 -9.00
N ASN A 34 10.85 8.04 -9.33
CA ASN A 34 10.83 8.55 -10.70
C ASN A 34 11.41 7.50 -11.67
N GLY A 35 10.68 7.22 -12.72
CA GLY A 35 11.05 6.23 -13.74
C GLY A 35 10.15 5.00 -13.78
N VAL A 36 9.45 4.63 -12.70
CA VAL A 36 8.51 3.49 -12.71
C VAL A 36 7.49 3.66 -13.83
N SER A 37 6.86 4.82 -13.95
CA SER A 37 5.89 5.12 -15.00
C SER A 37 6.47 5.14 -16.42
N LYS A 38 7.80 5.15 -16.57
CA LYS A 38 8.47 5.11 -17.88
C LYS A 38 8.77 3.71 -18.36
N ILE A 39 9.04 2.80 -17.42
CA ILE A 39 9.41 1.40 -17.74
C ILE A 39 8.20 0.47 -17.72
N HIS A 40 7.21 0.77 -16.88
CA HIS A 40 5.97 0.00 -16.81
C HIS A 40 5.02 0.42 -17.93
N THR A 41 4.56 -0.54 -18.73
CA THR A 41 3.76 -0.32 -19.95
C THR A 41 2.26 -0.53 -19.75
N GLY A 42 1.84 -1.05 -18.60
CA GLY A 42 0.45 -1.21 -18.23
C GLY A 42 -0.23 0.13 -17.91
N ARG A 43 -1.52 0.07 -17.64
CA ARG A 43 -2.30 1.25 -17.28
C ARG A 43 -1.89 1.78 -15.90
N HIS A 44 -1.80 3.08 -15.74
CA HIS A 44 -1.46 3.73 -14.47
C HIS A 44 -2.66 4.43 -13.86
N PHE A 45 -2.83 4.24 -12.56
CA PHE A 45 -3.71 5.00 -11.69
C PHE A 45 -2.86 5.69 -10.63
N TYR A 46 -3.29 6.84 -10.15
CA TYR A 46 -2.55 7.58 -9.14
C TYR A 46 -3.39 7.74 -7.87
N VAL A 47 -2.74 7.53 -6.74
CA VAL A 47 -3.32 7.79 -5.42
C VAL A 47 -2.47 8.82 -4.67
N LEU A 48 -3.12 9.56 -3.82
CA LEU A 48 -2.53 10.55 -2.94
C LEU A 48 -2.60 10.04 -1.50
N ASN A 49 -1.67 10.45 -0.66
CA ASN A 49 -1.80 10.17 0.77
C ASN A 49 -2.62 11.27 1.43
N ASP A 50 -3.48 10.89 2.38
CA ASP A 50 -4.24 11.83 3.19
C ASP A 50 -3.27 12.80 3.90
N GLY A 51 -3.52 14.10 3.77
CA GLY A 51 -2.67 15.15 4.34
C GLY A 51 -1.53 15.62 3.44
N ASP A 52 -1.27 14.98 2.31
CA ASP A 52 -0.30 15.47 1.34
C ASP A 52 -0.76 16.81 0.75
N TYR A 53 0.18 17.74 0.59
CA TYR A 53 -0.10 19.04 -0.04
C TYR A 53 -0.71 18.90 -1.43
N MET A 54 -0.22 17.93 -2.22
CA MET A 54 -0.78 17.63 -3.54
C MET A 54 -2.21 17.09 -3.48
N ALA A 55 -2.56 16.32 -2.44
CA ALA A 55 -3.94 15.87 -2.23
C ALA A 55 -4.90 17.07 -2.10
N ASN A 56 -4.52 18.07 -1.31
CA ASN A 56 -5.32 19.29 -1.12
C ASN A 56 -5.46 20.12 -2.42
N ILE A 57 -4.40 20.19 -3.24
CA ILE A 57 -4.47 20.86 -4.54
C ILE A 57 -5.38 20.09 -5.49
N MET A 58 -5.18 18.77 -5.60
CA MET A 58 -5.96 17.94 -6.51
C MET A 58 -7.45 17.92 -6.11
N GLU A 59 -7.78 17.85 -4.83
CA GLU A 59 -9.16 17.92 -4.35
C GLU A 59 -9.85 19.24 -4.75
N ARG A 60 -9.11 20.33 -4.79
CA ARG A 60 -9.63 21.64 -5.22
C ARG A 60 -9.99 21.68 -6.71
N TYR A 61 -9.22 21.01 -7.55
CA TYR A 61 -9.39 21.03 -9.01
C TYR A 61 -10.14 19.79 -9.53
N GLU A 62 -10.00 18.67 -8.87
CA GLU A 62 -10.62 17.39 -9.24
C GLU A 62 -11.43 16.85 -8.07
N LYS A 63 -12.75 16.96 -8.15
CA LYS A 63 -13.67 16.45 -7.13
C LYS A 63 -13.70 14.91 -7.02
N ARG A 64 -12.81 14.21 -7.71
CA ARG A 64 -12.75 12.74 -7.81
C ARG A 64 -11.39 12.16 -7.43
N THR A 65 -10.59 12.90 -6.66
CA THR A 65 -9.32 12.36 -6.16
C THR A 65 -9.57 11.29 -5.13
N VAL A 66 -8.77 10.23 -5.20
CA VAL A 66 -8.73 9.19 -4.20
C VAL A 66 -7.44 9.38 -3.40
N SER A 67 -7.59 9.71 -2.14
CA SER A 67 -6.47 9.68 -1.20
C SER A 67 -6.55 8.42 -0.35
N THR A 68 -5.42 7.90 0.09
CA THR A 68 -5.32 6.75 0.99
C THR A 68 -4.80 7.18 2.35
N SER A 69 -5.37 6.62 3.42
CA SER A 69 -4.78 6.71 4.74
C SER A 69 -3.67 5.68 4.84
N SER A 70 -2.42 6.14 4.92
CA SER A 70 -1.27 5.24 4.99
C SER A 70 -0.91 4.92 6.44
N GLY A 71 -0.70 3.64 6.72
CA GLY A 71 -0.08 3.19 7.97
C GLY A 71 1.44 3.10 7.88
N GLY A 72 2.03 3.48 6.73
CA GLY A 72 3.48 3.49 6.49
C GLY A 72 4.01 2.30 5.70
N SER A 73 3.15 1.41 5.20
CA SER A 73 3.54 0.33 4.31
C SER A 73 2.63 0.27 3.08
N VAL A 74 3.13 -0.29 1.97
CA VAL A 74 2.33 -0.48 0.75
C VAL A 74 1.06 -1.29 1.00
N ALA A 75 1.11 -2.24 1.92
CA ALA A 75 -0.06 -3.06 2.29
C ALA A 75 -1.15 -2.24 3.00
N THR A 76 -0.77 -1.26 3.83
CA THR A 76 -1.73 -0.35 4.47
C THR A 76 -2.39 0.59 3.45
N ASP A 77 -1.64 1.06 2.45
CA ASP A 77 -2.20 1.84 1.34
C ASP A 77 -3.14 1.00 0.48
N ALA A 78 -2.76 -0.24 0.16
CA ALA A 78 -3.62 -1.19 -0.57
C ALA A 78 -4.94 -1.45 0.18
N PHE A 79 -4.86 -1.71 1.48
CA PHE A 79 -6.03 -1.91 2.33
C PHE A 79 -6.97 -0.69 2.34
N SER A 80 -6.40 0.51 2.53
CA SER A 80 -7.15 1.76 2.48
C SER A 80 -7.83 1.96 1.13
N LEU A 81 -7.13 1.66 0.03
CA LEU A 81 -7.68 1.74 -1.32
C LEU A 81 -8.86 0.76 -1.50
N LEU A 82 -8.70 -0.50 -1.11
CA LEU A 82 -9.78 -1.51 -1.20
C LEU A 82 -11.01 -1.09 -0.40
N LYS A 83 -10.84 -0.55 0.80
CA LYS A 83 -11.97 0.03 1.57
C LYS A 83 -12.67 1.13 0.79
N LYS A 84 -11.93 2.07 0.20
CA LYS A 84 -12.49 3.18 -0.60
C LYS A 84 -13.15 2.70 -1.89
N MET A 85 -12.69 1.61 -2.48
CA MET A 85 -13.35 0.93 -3.60
C MET A 85 -14.66 0.22 -3.19
N GLY A 86 -14.94 0.10 -1.89
CA GLY A 86 -16.19 -0.46 -1.36
C GLY A 86 -16.13 -1.96 -1.08
N PHE A 87 -14.96 -2.57 -1.10
CA PHE A 87 -14.81 -3.97 -0.68
C PHE A 87 -15.19 -4.12 0.79
N LYS A 88 -16.01 -5.12 1.09
CA LYS A 88 -16.48 -5.43 2.44
C LYS A 88 -15.76 -6.64 3.04
N THR A 89 -15.19 -7.48 2.22
CA THR A 89 -14.29 -8.55 2.63
C THR A 89 -12.90 -8.29 2.06
N ILE A 90 -11.89 -8.30 2.91
CA ILE A 90 -10.48 -8.16 2.52
C ILE A 90 -9.72 -9.36 3.09
N ILE A 91 -8.98 -10.05 2.23
CA ILE A 91 -8.14 -11.18 2.61
C ILE A 91 -6.69 -10.71 2.62
N LEU A 92 -6.03 -10.82 3.78
CA LEU A 92 -4.60 -10.56 3.93
C LEU A 92 -3.85 -11.87 3.68
N ALA A 93 -2.86 -11.81 2.79
CA ALA A 93 -1.98 -12.94 2.50
C ALA A 93 -0.53 -12.45 2.49
N GLY A 94 0.36 -13.12 3.21
CA GLY A 94 1.76 -12.72 3.32
C GLY A 94 1.99 -11.45 4.14
N GLN A 95 1.11 -11.17 5.12
CA GLN A 95 1.24 -10.05 6.06
C GLN A 95 1.75 -10.54 7.41
N ASP A 96 2.95 -11.09 7.44
CA ASP A 96 3.55 -11.64 8.67
C ASP A 96 3.68 -10.60 9.78
N LEU A 97 4.04 -9.37 9.46
CA LEU A 97 4.26 -8.25 10.42
C LEU A 97 5.15 -8.65 11.61
N ALA A 98 5.95 -9.65 11.41
CA ALA A 98 6.87 -10.27 12.35
C ALA A 98 7.97 -11.00 11.58
N TYR A 99 8.85 -11.68 12.31
CA TYR A 99 9.95 -12.45 11.76
C TYR A 99 9.81 -13.95 12.13
N PRO A 100 8.87 -14.70 11.52
CA PRO A 100 8.72 -16.12 11.78
C PRO A 100 10.03 -16.85 11.47
N GLY A 101 10.55 -17.63 12.44
CA GLY A 101 11.84 -18.29 12.30
C GLY A 101 13.05 -17.37 12.09
N ASN A 102 12.99 -16.11 12.58
CA ASN A 102 14.03 -15.08 12.43
C ASN A 102 14.37 -14.73 10.97
N ARG A 103 13.39 -14.76 10.07
CA ARG A 103 13.55 -14.37 8.65
C ARG A 103 12.74 -13.11 8.33
N SER A 104 13.32 -12.23 7.51
CA SER A 104 12.70 -10.98 7.12
C SER A 104 11.76 -11.10 5.91
N HIS A 105 11.96 -12.12 5.08
CA HIS A 105 11.20 -12.33 3.84
C HIS A 105 10.99 -13.82 3.58
N ALA A 106 10.07 -14.14 2.67
CA ALA A 106 9.89 -15.50 2.20
C ALA A 106 11.20 -16.04 1.57
N LYS A 107 11.51 -17.31 1.82
CA LYS A 107 12.76 -17.97 1.42
C LYS A 107 13.12 -17.81 -0.06
N ALA A 108 12.12 -17.60 -0.92
CA ALA A 108 12.32 -17.40 -2.35
C ALA A 108 12.65 -15.95 -2.75
N ALA A 109 12.44 -14.96 -1.86
CA ALA A 109 12.66 -13.54 -2.15
C ALA A 109 14.07 -13.09 -1.77
N TYR A 110 14.48 -13.35 -0.52
CA TYR A 110 15.80 -13.04 0.00
C TYR A 110 16.13 -14.04 1.11
N ASP A 111 17.35 -14.59 1.12
CA ASP A 111 17.80 -15.57 2.14
C ASP A 111 18.40 -14.87 3.39
N ASP A 112 17.78 -13.78 3.82
CA ASP A 112 18.29 -12.97 4.89
C ASP A 112 17.78 -13.45 6.26
N VAL A 113 18.72 -13.94 7.07
CA VAL A 113 18.51 -14.06 8.53
C VAL A 113 18.47 -12.65 9.11
N VAL A 114 17.47 -12.35 9.94
CA VAL A 114 17.38 -11.06 10.62
C VAL A 114 18.58 -10.90 11.56
N GLU A 115 19.57 -10.17 11.11
CA GLU A 115 20.55 -9.59 12.00
C GLU A 115 19.91 -8.38 12.68
N LYS A 116 19.77 -8.41 14.01
CA LYS A 116 19.20 -7.32 14.81
C LYS A 116 20.12 -6.09 14.82
N LYS A 117 20.45 -5.55 13.67
CA LYS A 117 21.44 -4.47 13.55
C LYS A 117 20.89 -3.09 13.83
N ASP A 118 19.67 -2.80 13.35
CA ASP A 118 19.06 -1.47 13.48
C ASP A 118 17.55 -1.59 13.78
N GLY A 119 17.10 -1.02 14.89
CA GLY A 119 15.69 -0.97 15.26
C GLY A 119 15.38 -1.49 16.67
N ILE A 120 14.16 -1.25 17.10
CA ILE A 120 13.61 -1.73 18.36
C ILE A 120 12.83 -3.01 18.06
N TYR A 121 13.28 -4.11 18.62
CA TYR A 121 12.68 -5.44 18.47
C TYR A 121 12.07 -5.88 19.80
N PHE A 122 10.93 -6.55 19.73
CA PHE A 122 10.24 -7.13 20.87
C PHE A 122 9.34 -8.27 20.40
N GLU A 123 8.78 -9.02 21.36
CA GLU A 123 7.90 -10.14 21.07
C GLU A 123 6.44 -9.70 21.13
N VAL A 124 5.62 -10.26 20.24
CA VAL A 124 4.17 -10.12 20.21
C VAL A 124 3.54 -11.50 20.03
N GLU A 125 2.25 -11.61 20.31
CA GLU A 125 1.50 -12.85 20.07
C GLU A 125 1.40 -13.13 18.57
N ASP A 126 1.62 -14.39 18.18
CA ASP A 126 1.40 -14.90 16.84
C ASP A 126 -0.04 -15.45 16.69
N ILE A 127 -0.41 -15.83 15.45
CA ILE A 127 -1.74 -16.39 15.14
C ILE A 127 -2.03 -17.74 15.85
N HIS A 128 -1.05 -18.37 16.48
CA HIS A 128 -1.16 -19.63 17.21
C HIS A 128 -1.09 -19.44 18.73
N GLY A 129 -1.00 -18.20 19.22
CA GLY A 129 -0.88 -17.88 20.64
C GLY A 129 0.53 -18.01 21.23
N ASN A 130 1.56 -18.14 20.37
CA ASN A 130 2.97 -18.14 20.80
C ASN A 130 3.55 -16.72 20.68
N GLN A 131 4.82 -16.58 21.12
CA GLN A 131 5.55 -15.32 20.95
C GLN A 131 6.36 -15.34 19.66
N VAL A 132 6.26 -14.26 18.89
CA VAL A 132 7.02 -14.06 17.66
C VAL A 132 7.73 -12.70 17.70
N LEU A 133 8.97 -12.67 17.21
CA LEU A 133 9.75 -11.44 17.14
C LEU A 133 9.18 -10.49 16.10
N THR A 134 8.97 -9.24 16.48
CA THR A 134 8.61 -8.15 15.56
C THR A 134 9.54 -6.97 15.73
N ARG A 135 9.39 -5.97 14.85
CA ARG A 135 10.07 -4.67 14.92
C ARG A 135 9.05 -3.55 15.07
N MET A 136 9.48 -2.41 15.62
CA MET A 136 8.62 -1.27 15.94
C MET A 136 7.76 -0.82 14.76
N ASP A 137 8.31 -0.73 13.56
CA ASP A 137 7.58 -0.33 12.35
C ASP A 137 6.53 -1.37 11.93
N MET A 138 6.89 -2.67 11.93
CA MET A 138 5.93 -3.74 11.63
C MET A 138 4.78 -3.77 12.63
N ASN A 139 5.07 -3.58 13.91
CA ASN A 139 4.04 -3.49 14.94
C ASN A 139 3.18 -2.21 14.78
N HIS A 140 3.75 -1.12 14.29
CA HIS A 140 2.98 0.06 13.93
C HIS A 140 1.98 -0.25 12.80
N TYR A 141 2.41 -0.95 11.74
CA TYR A 141 1.53 -1.39 10.65
C TYR A 141 0.44 -2.33 11.16
N ARG A 142 0.78 -3.29 12.05
CA ARG A 142 -0.18 -4.19 12.68
C ARG A 142 -1.28 -3.43 13.40
N ARG A 143 -0.91 -2.49 14.27
CA ARG A 143 -1.86 -1.65 15.01
C ARG A 143 -2.72 -0.81 14.11
N TRP A 144 -2.15 -0.29 13.04
CA TRP A 144 -2.92 0.45 12.05
C TRP A 144 -4.03 -0.41 11.42
N PHE A 145 -3.76 -1.67 11.04
CA PHE A 145 -4.80 -2.59 10.58
C PHE A 145 -5.87 -2.79 11.64
N GLU A 146 -5.49 -3.05 12.88
CA GLU A 146 -6.41 -3.23 14.00
C GLU A 146 -7.33 -2.01 14.19
N ASP A 147 -6.76 -0.81 14.15
CA ASP A 147 -7.52 0.45 14.24
C ASP A 147 -8.52 0.61 13.07
N GLN A 148 -8.10 0.26 11.85
CA GLN A 148 -8.96 0.33 10.67
C GLN A 148 -10.11 -0.69 10.71
N ILE A 149 -9.87 -1.86 11.26
CA ILE A 149 -10.88 -2.92 11.45
C ILE A 149 -11.86 -2.50 12.55
N ALA A 150 -11.36 -2.04 13.67
CA ALA A 150 -12.19 -1.58 14.79
C ALA A 150 -13.07 -0.38 14.44
N ALA A 151 -12.59 0.51 13.55
CA ALA A 151 -13.33 1.68 13.12
C ALA A 151 -14.47 1.40 12.13
N ASP A 152 -14.50 0.23 11.48
CA ASP A 152 -15.53 -0.14 10.51
C ASP A 152 -16.12 -1.53 10.80
N PRO A 153 -17.18 -1.62 11.62
CA PRO A 153 -17.82 -2.90 11.96
C PRO A 153 -18.46 -3.62 10.76
N THR A 154 -18.56 -2.97 9.61
CA THR A 154 -19.11 -3.59 8.39
C THR A 154 -18.03 -4.26 7.55
N LEU A 155 -16.77 -4.09 7.91
CA LEU A 155 -15.62 -4.67 7.23
C LEU A 155 -15.31 -6.03 7.83
N HIS A 156 -15.20 -7.03 6.96
CA HIS A 156 -14.76 -8.38 7.32
C HIS A 156 -13.34 -8.58 6.80
N VAL A 157 -12.40 -8.83 7.70
CA VAL A 157 -11.00 -9.03 7.35
C VAL A 157 -10.57 -10.44 7.74
N ILE A 158 -10.02 -11.14 6.77
CA ILE A 158 -9.51 -12.50 6.93
C ILE A 158 -7.98 -12.43 6.90
N ASP A 159 -7.33 -12.95 7.92
CA ASP A 159 -5.90 -13.17 7.90
C ASP A 159 -5.63 -14.60 7.41
N ALA A 160 -5.17 -14.69 6.18
CA ALA A 160 -4.82 -15.93 5.50
C ALA A 160 -3.30 -16.02 5.26
N THR A 161 -2.51 -15.35 6.10
CA THR A 161 -1.04 -15.35 6.02
C THR A 161 -0.43 -16.68 6.46
N GLU A 162 -1.16 -17.44 7.30
CA GLU A 162 -0.75 -18.76 7.82
C GLU A 162 0.49 -18.69 8.74
N GLY A 163 0.81 -17.52 9.29
CA GLY A 163 1.91 -17.24 10.21
C GLY A 163 1.93 -15.79 10.67
N GLY A 164 3.02 -15.38 11.32
CA GLY A 164 3.24 -13.98 11.71
C GLY A 164 2.51 -13.52 12.95
N ALA A 165 2.54 -12.22 13.20
CA ALA A 165 1.90 -11.59 14.36
C ALA A 165 0.37 -11.59 14.23
N LEU A 166 -0.33 -11.86 15.31
CA LEU A 166 -1.79 -11.78 15.34
C LEU A 166 -2.26 -10.35 15.11
N ILE A 167 -3.12 -10.18 14.10
CA ILE A 167 -3.83 -8.92 13.82
C ILE A 167 -5.22 -9.03 14.46
N HIS A 168 -5.46 -8.32 15.56
CA HIS A 168 -6.73 -8.40 16.26
C HIS A 168 -7.91 -7.89 15.40
N GLY A 169 -9.01 -8.60 15.49
CA GLY A 169 -10.21 -8.29 14.73
C GLY A 169 -10.29 -8.98 13.35
N THR A 170 -9.26 -9.74 12.98
CA THR A 170 -9.30 -10.61 11.79
C THR A 170 -9.86 -11.98 12.12
N GLU A 171 -10.44 -12.63 11.13
CA GLU A 171 -10.73 -14.07 11.16
C GLU A 171 -9.53 -14.83 10.59
N ILE A 172 -8.98 -15.78 11.38
CA ILE A 172 -7.82 -16.58 10.95
C ILE A 172 -8.29 -17.80 10.17
N MET A 173 -7.77 -18.00 8.97
CA MET A 173 -7.99 -19.24 8.19
C MET A 173 -6.89 -19.44 7.15
N THR A 174 -6.88 -20.64 6.52
CA THR A 174 -5.95 -20.88 5.42
C THR A 174 -6.34 -20.08 4.17
N LEU A 175 -5.37 -19.71 3.36
CA LEU A 175 -5.65 -19.02 2.07
C LEU A 175 -6.58 -19.86 1.18
N LYS A 176 -6.40 -21.18 1.17
CA LYS A 176 -7.26 -22.11 0.43
C LYS A 176 -8.73 -22.00 0.85
N ASP A 177 -8.98 -21.98 2.16
CA ASP A 177 -10.35 -21.94 2.69
C ASP A 177 -10.96 -20.54 2.47
N ALA A 178 -10.17 -19.48 2.63
CA ALA A 178 -10.58 -18.11 2.37
C ALA A 178 -11.02 -17.94 0.90
N ILE A 179 -10.23 -18.41 -0.05
CA ILE A 179 -10.58 -18.39 -1.48
C ILE A 179 -11.86 -19.20 -1.75
N ALA A 180 -11.94 -20.43 -1.25
CA ALA A 180 -13.10 -21.29 -1.48
C ALA A 180 -14.39 -20.69 -0.93
N ARG A 181 -14.32 -19.98 0.20
CA ARG A 181 -15.48 -19.34 0.82
C ARG A 181 -15.93 -18.06 0.12
N GLU A 182 -14.97 -17.21 -0.26
CA GLU A 182 -15.24 -15.86 -0.76
C GLU A 182 -15.35 -15.77 -2.28
N GLN A 183 -14.92 -16.78 -3.03
CA GLN A 183 -15.04 -16.82 -4.49
C GLN A 183 -16.51 -17.00 -4.90
N LYS A 184 -17.21 -15.89 -5.13
CA LYS A 184 -18.67 -15.90 -5.40
C LYS A 184 -19.07 -15.51 -6.81
N ALA A 185 -18.23 -14.89 -7.60
CA ALA A 185 -18.56 -14.43 -8.94
C ALA A 185 -17.34 -14.33 -9.85
N ASP A 186 -17.52 -14.67 -11.11
CA ASP A 186 -16.61 -14.29 -12.17
C ASP A 186 -16.80 -12.80 -12.46
N CYS A 187 -15.93 -11.96 -11.90
CA CYS A 187 -15.85 -10.56 -12.26
C CYS A 187 -14.62 -10.37 -13.15
N ASP A 188 -14.82 -9.95 -14.39
CA ASP A 188 -13.71 -9.55 -15.25
C ASP A 188 -13.22 -8.17 -14.81
N PHE A 189 -12.22 -8.19 -13.92
CA PHE A 189 -11.63 -6.98 -13.37
C PHE A 189 -10.93 -6.15 -14.45
N GLY A 190 -10.42 -6.79 -15.51
CA GLY A 190 -9.83 -6.13 -16.66
C GLY A 190 -10.84 -5.22 -17.36
N VAL A 191 -12.04 -5.71 -17.61
CA VAL A 191 -13.13 -4.91 -18.20
C VAL A 191 -13.49 -3.71 -17.32
N LEU A 192 -13.52 -3.88 -15.99
CA LEU A 192 -13.77 -2.78 -15.07
C LEU A 192 -12.66 -1.74 -15.14
N ILE A 193 -11.40 -2.15 -15.10
CA ILE A 193 -10.24 -1.26 -15.21
C ILE A 193 -10.26 -0.50 -16.54
N ASP A 194 -10.54 -1.17 -17.66
CA ASP A 194 -10.57 -0.55 -18.98
C ASP A 194 -11.73 0.43 -19.15
N SER A 195 -12.82 0.25 -18.42
CA SER A 195 -13.96 1.16 -18.43
C SER A 195 -13.70 2.50 -17.72
N VAL A 196 -12.67 2.58 -16.88
CA VAL A 196 -12.32 3.83 -16.18
C VAL A 196 -11.74 4.84 -17.20
N PRO A 197 -12.34 6.02 -17.39
CA PRO A 197 -11.85 6.99 -18.37
C PRO A 197 -10.46 7.52 -17.99
N ASN A 198 -9.65 7.85 -18.99
CA ASN A 198 -8.40 8.56 -18.77
C ASN A 198 -8.71 10.04 -18.41
N ILE A 199 -8.57 10.39 -17.13
CA ILE A 199 -8.91 11.72 -16.64
C ILE A 199 -7.64 12.42 -16.15
N PHE A 200 -6.96 13.13 -17.03
CA PHE A 200 -5.95 14.12 -16.67
C PHE A 200 -6.23 15.46 -17.35
N THR A 201 -7.41 16.04 -17.10
CA THR A 201 -7.79 17.33 -17.69
C THR A 201 -7.30 18.53 -16.87
N CYS A 202 -7.04 18.37 -15.56
CA CYS A 202 -6.64 19.49 -14.70
C CYS A 202 -5.13 19.61 -14.45
N MET A 203 -4.33 18.62 -14.85
CA MET A 203 -2.87 18.61 -14.59
C MET A 203 -2.14 19.93 -14.88
N PRO A 204 -2.44 20.68 -15.99
CA PRO A 204 -1.76 21.95 -16.24
C PRO A 204 -2.02 23.03 -15.17
N ALA A 205 -3.21 23.05 -14.57
CA ALA A 205 -3.55 24.00 -13.51
C ALA A 205 -2.93 23.62 -12.19
N CYS A 206 -3.07 22.36 -11.78
CA CYS A 206 -2.45 21.79 -10.57
C CYS A 206 -0.93 21.93 -10.60
N PHE A 207 -0.31 21.65 -11.75
CA PHE A 207 1.14 21.72 -11.93
C PHE A 207 1.67 23.15 -11.83
N ARG A 208 0.95 24.14 -12.37
CA ARG A 208 1.30 25.55 -12.21
C ARG A 208 1.24 26.01 -10.76
N GLU A 209 0.22 25.62 -10.01
CA GLU A 209 0.11 25.96 -8.60
C GLU A 209 1.24 25.32 -7.78
N TRP A 210 1.56 24.05 -8.07
CA TRP A 210 2.67 23.37 -7.44
C TRP A 210 4.02 24.03 -7.71
N GLN A 211 4.30 24.38 -8.98
CA GLN A 211 5.53 25.09 -9.35
C GLN A 211 5.62 26.45 -8.66
N TYR A 212 4.53 27.20 -8.60
CA TYR A 212 4.49 28.50 -7.94
C TYR A 212 4.82 28.39 -6.45
N ASN A 213 4.20 27.45 -5.76
CA ASN A 213 4.41 27.28 -4.33
C ASN A 213 5.80 26.72 -4.02
N THR A 214 6.32 25.79 -4.81
CA THR A 214 7.70 25.28 -4.67
C THR A 214 8.73 26.39 -4.86
N PHE A 215 8.51 27.25 -5.85
CA PHE A 215 9.39 28.40 -6.09
C PHE A 215 9.33 29.43 -4.96
N TYR A 216 8.16 29.66 -4.37
CA TYR A 216 7.98 30.58 -3.24
C TYR A 216 8.68 30.07 -1.97
N VAL A 217 8.52 28.78 -1.64
CA VAL A 217 9.22 28.16 -0.51
C VAL A 217 10.74 28.18 -0.69
N SER A 218 11.25 27.86 -1.87
CA SER A 218 12.69 27.93 -2.14
C SER A 218 13.26 29.36 -1.95
N ARG A 219 12.49 30.36 -2.34
CA ARG A 219 12.87 31.78 -2.16
C ARG A 219 12.85 32.24 -0.70
N LEU A 220 11.94 31.71 0.12
CA LEU A 220 11.90 31.96 1.56
C LEU A 220 13.12 31.36 2.27
N LEU A 221 13.45 30.10 1.92
CA LEU A 221 14.60 29.40 2.50
C LEU A 221 15.93 30.04 2.14
N THR A 222 16.09 30.58 0.93
CA THR A 222 17.29 31.31 0.52
C THR A 222 17.42 32.71 1.14
N ARG A 223 16.31 33.31 1.58
CA ARG A 223 16.33 34.63 2.28
C ARG A 223 16.61 34.51 3.80
N SER A 224 16.38 33.35 4.40
CA SER A 224 16.68 33.09 5.82
C SER A 224 18.10 32.58 6.06
N ALA A 225 18.93 32.45 5.02
CA ALA A 225 20.32 31.99 5.08
C ALA A 225 21.34 33.14 4.87
N VAL A 226 20.91 34.42 5.01
CA VAL A 226 21.81 35.62 4.98
C VAL A 226 21.74 36.34 6.30
#